data_d683516c3bda309833dd36959aa114e6
#
_entry.id   d683516c3bda309833dd36959aa114e6
#
_cell.length_a   1.000
_cell.length_b   1.000
_cell.length_c   1.000
_cell.angle_alpha   90.00
_cell.angle_beta   90.00
_cell.angle_gamma   90.00
#
_symmetry.space_group_name_H-M   'P 1'
#
loop_
_entity.id
_entity.type
_entity.pdbx_description
1 polymer ?
#
loop_
_entity_poly.entity_id
_entity_poly.type
_entity_poly.pdbx_seq_one_letter_code
_entity_poly.pdbx_strand_id
1 'polypeptide(L)'
;MSFDSPFVDDSSSDEKFDLHEEEEIGMLVAMHKRKKPKHSGSVYGRAFIRRERIDAHKRLVCNYFASSPVFSENYFRRRFRMSKDLFFRICNSVKQHNPVFEQRRNCAGLLGHSIERKVTAALRMMAYGVPADYIDDNLAMAESTSIFYVKQFAIAMVEVFGPQYLQAPNAQETQRLLEMNKARGFPANGEAPQVTFEANGRTYNYGYYLADGIYPRWSTFVKPVAKPEGKKELVFHNAQAAARKDVERAFGILQSQFAIVRGPSRFWDQNILWYIMTACVIMHNMIIENERGKHLDYNFYHLMGIPVNPMRKRTSHQTFHEGVQRD
;
A
#
# COMPACT_ATOMS: atom_id res chain seq x y z
N MET A 1 38.14 -12.82 -53.58
CA MET A 1 36.82 -13.45 -53.44
C MET A 1 36.09 -12.69 -52.34
N SER A 2 35.21 -11.83 -52.81
CA SER A 2 34.39 -10.91 -52.01
C SER A 2 33.14 -11.66 -51.57
N PHE A 3 32.78 -11.59 -50.29
CA PHE A 3 31.47 -12.03 -49.77
C PHE A 3 30.76 -10.81 -49.25
N ASP A 4 29.88 -10.27 -50.10
CA ASP A 4 28.85 -9.33 -49.72
C ASP A 4 27.72 -10.09 -48.98
N SER A 5 27.36 -9.64 -47.81
CA SER A 5 26.18 -10.07 -47.07
C SER A 5 25.20 -8.90 -47.07
N PRO A 6 23.94 -9.08 -47.46
CA PRO A 6 22.96 -8.00 -47.48
C PRO A 6 22.39 -7.80 -46.05
N PHE A 7 22.50 -6.59 -45.56
CA PHE A 7 21.73 -6.08 -44.42
C PHE A 7 20.27 -6.01 -44.83
N VAL A 8 19.41 -6.80 -44.19
CA VAL A 8 17.98 -6.67 -44.30
C VAL A 8 17.54 -5.67 -43.22
N ASP A 9 17.03 -4.55 -43.67
CA ASP A 9 16.44 -3.48 -42.87
C ASP A 9 15.06 -3.94 -42.39
N ASP A 10 14.95 -4.33 -41.10
CA ASP A 10 13.70 -4.79 -40.49
C ASP A 10 13.10 -3.65 -39.62
N SER A 11 12.77 -2.53 -40.28
CA SER A 11 12.14 -1.38 -39.66
C SER A 11 10.59 -1.34 -39.79
N SER A 12 9.96 -2.45 -40.18
CA SER A 12 8.49 -2.47 -40.42
C SER A 12 7.66 -3.20 -39.35
N SER A 13 8.28 -3.76 -38.32
CA SER A 13 7.55 -4.49 -37.27
C SER A 13 7.12 -3.63 -36.05
N ASP A 14 7.82 -2.54 -35.76
CA ASP A 14 7.55 -1.73 -34.60
C ASP A 14 6.33 -0.80 -34.76
N GLU A 15 6.10 -0.28 -35.97
CA GLU A 15 4.92 0.57 -36.23
C GLU A 15 3.58 -0.20 -36.23
N LYS A 16 3.59 -1.51 -36.45
CA LYS A 16 2.35 -2.31 -36.40
C LYS A 16 1.95 -2.69 -34.98
N PHE A 17 2.91 -2.72 -34.06
CA PHE A 17 2.63 -3.01 -32.64
C PHE A 17 1.95 -1.82 -31.94
N ASP A 18 2.41 -0.61 -32.19
CA ASP A 18 1.85 0.62 -31.61
C ASP A 18 0.41 0.89 -32.07
N LEU A 19 0.08 0.61 -33.32
CA LEU A 19 -1.29 0.81 -33.85
C LEU A 19 -2.31 -0.16 -33.23
N HIS A 20 -1.88 -1.39 -32.91
CA HIS A 20 -2.76 -2.35 -32.23
C HIS A 20 -3.02 -2.00 -30.77
N GLU A 21 -2.03 -1.46 -30.04
CA GLU A 21 -2.21 -0.99 -28.67
C GLU A 21 -3.13 0.24 -28.60
N GLU A 22 -3.01 1.18 -29.54
CA GLU A 22 -3.91 2.34 -29.61
C GLU A 22 -5.36 1.95 -29.97
N GLU A 23 -5.58 0.96 -30.82
CA GLU A 23 -6.91 0.41 -31.10
C GLU A 23 -7.51 -0.34 -29.91
N GLU A 24 -6.73 -1.14 -29.16
CA GLU A 24 -7.18 -1.80 -27.92
C GLU A 24 -7.51 -0.79 -26.85
N ILE A 25 -6.68 0.23 -26.64
CA ILE A 25 -6.93 1.33 -25.70
C ILE A 25 -8.18 2.10 -26.13
N GLY A 26 -8.36 2.38 -27.42
CA GLY A 26 -9.54 3.01 -27.96
C GLY A 26 -10.82 2.19 -27.73
N MET A 27 -10.76 0.87 -27.87
CA MET A 27 -11.85 -0.06 -27.61
C MET A 27 -12.19 -0.15 -26.12
N LEU A 28 -11.18 -0.17 -25.24
CA LEU A 28 -11.33 -0.14 -23.78
C LEU A 28 -11.96 1.17 -23.31
N VAL A 29 -11.55 2.31 -23.88
CA VAL A 29 -12.15 3.62 -23.58
C VAL A 29 -13.59 3.71 -24.12
N ALA A 30 -13.88 3.13 -25.27
CA ALA A 30 -15.24 3.06 -25.84
C ALA A 30 -16.17 2.14 -25.02
N MET A 31 -15.65 1.03 -24.47
CA MET A 31 -16.39 0.17 -23.54
C MET A 31 -16.70 0.87 -22.21
N HIS A 32 -15.83 1.76 -21.74
CA HIS A 32 -16.07 2.56 -20.51
C HIS A 32 -17.12 3.66 -20.71
N LYS A 33 -17.38 4.08 -21.93
CA LYS A 33 -18.46 5.04 -22.28
C LYS A 33 -19.85 4.40 -22.40
N ARG A 34 -20.02 3.12 -22.02
CA ARG A 34 -21.36 2.54 -21.94
C ARG A 34 -22.19 3.36 -20.98
N LYS A 35 -23.26 3.97 -21.50
CA LYS A 35 -24.25 4.78 -20.77
C LYS A 35 -24.63 4.01 -19.51
N LYS A 36 -24.40 4.62 -18.35
CA LYS A 36 -24.88 4.09 -17.07
C LYS A 36 -26.38 3.80 -17.24
N PRO A 37 -26.86 2.61 -16.88
CA PRO A 37 -28.28 2.31 -16.97
C PRO A 37 -29.03 3.38 -16.16
N LYS A 38 -30.02 4.02 -16.78
CA LYS A 38 -30.89 4.96 -16.08
C LYS A 38 -31.56 4.16 -14.96
N HIS A 39 -31.33 4.57 -13.70
CA HIS A 39 -32.01 3.96 -12.57
C HIS A 39 -33.51 4.18 -12.73
N SER A 40 -34.23 3.16 -13.14
CA SER A 40 -35.69 3.15 -13.20
C SER A 40 -36.22 2.73 -11.85
N GLY A 41 -36.52 3.69 -10.98
CA GLY A 41 -37.36 3.49 -9.80
C GLY A 41 -36.84 2.53 -8.72
N SER A 42 -37.71 2.19 -7.79
CA SER A 42 -37.43 1.21 -6.74
C SER A 42 -37.64 -0.21 -7.27
N VAL A 43 -36.64 -1.09 -7.00
CA VAL A 43 -36.75 -2.51 -7.36
C VAL A 43 -37.83 -3.15 -6.48
N TYR A 44 -38.82 -3.83 -7.11
CA TYR A 44 -39.85 -4.58 -6.40
C TYR A 44 -39.18 -5.64 -5.47
N GLY A 45 -39.68 -5.73 -4.22
CA GLY A 45 -39.12 -6.67 -3.23
C GLY A 45 -37.83 -6.22 -2.55
N ARG A 46 -37.34 -4.99 -2.76
CA ARG A 46 -36.17 -4.47 -2.07
C ARG A 46 -36.37 -4.44 -0.56
N ALA A 47 -35.62 -5.27 0.16
CA ALA A 47 -35.58 -5.26 1.62
C ALA A 47 -34.90 -3.99 2.13
N PHE A 48 -35.52 -3.31 3.09
CA PHE A 48 -34.92 -2.17 3.79
C PHE A 48 -34.45 -2.61 5.18
N ILE A 49 -33.17 -2.55 5.43
CA ILE A 49 -32.60 -2.80 6.75
C ILE A 49 -32.51 -1.47 7.50
N ARG A 50 -33.22 -1.37 8.61
CA ARG A 50 -33.18 -0.20 9.48
C ARG A 50 -31.92 -0.24 10.34
N ARG A 51 -30.88 0.48 9.87
CA ARG A 51 -29.61 0.60 10.59
C ARG A 51 -29.66 1.77 11.55
N GLU A 52 -29.24 1.56 12.79
CA GLU A 52 -29.16 2.58 13.84
C GLU A 52 -27.94 3.51 13.60
N ARG A 53 -28.03 4.36 12.55
CA ARG A 53 -26.90 5.19 12.06
C ARG A 53 -26.43 6.21 13.08
N ILE A 54 -27.35 6.80 13.83
CA ILE A 54 -27.05 7.82 14.84
C ILE A 54 -26.29 7.18 16.01
N ASP A 55 -26.75 6.05 16.50
CA ASP A 55 -26.15 5.39 17.64
C ASP A 55 -24.78 4.77 17.29
N ALA A 56 -24.63 4.26 16.06
CA ALA A 56 -23.32 3.85 15.56
C ALA A 56 -22.34 5.03 15.48
N HIS A 57 -22.79 6.23 15.10
CA HIS A 57 -21.95 7.42 15.13
C HIS A 57 -21.58 7.80 16.56
N LYS A 58 -22.55 7.84 17.49
CA LYS A 58 -22.31 8.14 18.91
C LYS A 58 -21.30 7.15 19.52
N ARG A 59 -21.48 5.83 19.26
CA ARG A 59 -20.53 4.81 19.70
C ARG A 59 -19.11 5.05 19.16
N LEU A 60 -18.99 5.37 17.87
CA LEU A 60 -17.69 5.67 17.26
C LEU A 60 -17.02 6.88 17.92
N VAL A 61 -17.79 7.96 18.14
CA VAL A 61 -17.27 9.18 18.79
C VAL A 61 -16.87 8.90 20.22
N CYS A 62 -17.72 8.24 21.02
CA CYS A 62 -17.42 7.87 22.40
C CYS A 62 -16.17 7.00 22.49
N ASN A 63 -16.02 6.06 21.59
CA ASN A 63 -14.91 5.12 21.59
C ASN A 63 -13.55 5.76 21.25
N TYR A 64 -13.51 6.76 20.35
CA TYR A 64 -12.24 7.24 19.78
C TYR A 64 -12.05 8.75 19.77
N PHE A 65 -13.14 9.53 19.66
CA PHE A 65 -13.06 10.95 19.34
C PHE A 65 -13.54 11.88 20.44
N ALA A 66 -14.15 11.37 21.48
CA ALA A 66 -14.54 12.15 22.66
C ALA A 66 -13.29 12.73 23.36
N SER A 67 -13.51 13.73 24.21
CA SER A 67 -12.45 14.30 25.08
C SER A 67 -11.87 13.27 26.03
N SER A 68 -12.69 12.33 26.54
CA SER A 68 -12.27 11.16 27.31
C SER A 68 -12.74 9.89 26.56
N PRO A 69 -11.99 9.40 25.59
CA PRO A 69 -12.41 8.27 24.80
C PRO A 69 -12.24 6.96 25.56
N VAL A 70 -13.09 5.97 25.27
CA VAL A 70 -13.00 4.62 25.85
C VAL A 70 -11.66 3.96 25.52
N PHE A 71 -11.16 4.14 24.27
CA PHE A 71 -9.91 3.57 23.84
C PHE A 71 -8.80 4.62 23.84
N SER A 72 -7.68 4.27 24.46
CA SER A 72 -6.49 5.12 24.53
C SER A 72 -5.89 5.39 23.13
N GLU A 73 -4.97 6.36 23.06
CA GLU A 73 -4.23 6.73 21.85
C GLU A 73 -3.52 5.51 21.19
N ASN A 74 -2.98 4.60 22.02
CA ASN A 74 -2.33 3.39 21.51
C ASN A 74 -3.32 2.46 20.77
N TYR A 75 -4.55 2.32 21.30
CA TYR A 75 -5.61 1.57 20.63
C TYR A 75 -6.08 2.28 19.35
N PHE A 76 -6.13 3.62 19.35
CA PHE A 76 -6.43 4.39 18.17
C PHE A 76 -5.39 4.12 17.07
N ARG A 77 -4.11 4.30 17.37
CA ARG A 77 -3.00 4.03 16.45
C ARG A 77 -3.02 2.60 15.90
N ARG A 78 -3.24 1.61 16.78
CA ARG A 78 -3.36 0.21 16.37
C ARG A 78 -4.48 0.00 15.36
N ARG A 79 -5.63 0.67 15.53
CA ARG A 79 -6.84 0.44 14.72
C ARG A 79 -6.89 1.29 13.45
N PHE A 80 -6.35 2.50 13.50
CA PHE A 80 -6.34 3.43 12.38
C PHE A 80 -4.98 3.50 11.68
N ARG A 81 -3.95 2.86 12.23
CA ARG A 81 -2.56 2.86 11.73
C ARG A 81 -1.87 4.22 11.76
N MET A 82 -2.47 5.23 12.36
CA MET A 82 -1.97 6.61 12.42
C MET A 82 -2.37 7.31 13.70
N SER A 83 -1.78 8.47 13.98
CA SER A 83 -2.19 9.34 15.08
C SER A 83 -3.57 9.97 14.81
N LYS A 84 -4.23 10.41 15.91
CA LYS A 84 -5.52 11.10 15.80
C LYS A 84 -5.41 12.40 15.01
N ASP A 85 -4.33 13.15 15.18
CA ASP A 85 -4.09 14.42 14.47
C ASP A 85 -3.98 14.19 12.96
N LEU A 86 -3.24 13.16 12.55
CA LEU A 86 -3.12 12.80 11.14
C LEU A 86 -4.47 12.35 10.56
N PHE A 87 -5.24 11.58 11.32
CA PHE A 87 -6.60 11.19 10.92
C PHE A 87 -7.49 12.41 10.64
N PHE A 88 -7.50 13.39 11.53
CA PHE A 88 -8.31 14.60 11.33
C PHE A 88 -7.78 15.48 10.19
N ARG A 89 -6.45 15.57 10.01
CA ARG A 89 -5.84 16.24 8.84
C ARG A 89 -6.37 15.63 7.55
N ILE A 90 -6.36 14.29 7.45
CA ILE A 90 -6.88 13.57 6.28
C ILE A 90 -8.39 13.84 6.11
N CYS A 91 -9.18 13.70 7.16
CA CYS A 91 -10.62 13.97 7.11
C CYS A 91 -10.93 15.38 6.57
N ASN A 92 -10.26 16.39 7.09
CA ASN A 92 -10.51 17.78 6.70
C ASN A 92 -10.13 18.02 5.23
N SER A 93 -8.96 17.55 4.80
CA SER A 93 -8.50 17.74 3.43
C SER A 93 -9.39 17.00 2.42
N VAL A 94 -9.76 15.74 2.70
CA VAL A 94 -10.63 14.95 1.83
C VAL A 94 -12.05 15.54 1.77
N LYS A 95 -12.56 16.09 2.88
CA LYS A 95 -13.86 16.77 2.90
C LYS A 95 -13.85 18.04 2.06
N GLN A 96 -12.80 18.83 2.13
CA GLN A 96 -12.66 20.06 1.33
C GLN A 96 -12.56 19.76 -0.17
N HIS A 97 -11.90 18.67 -0.53
CA HIS A 97 -11.69 18.29 -1.92
C HIS A 97 -12.92 17.65 -2.56
N ASN A 98 -13.58 16.72 -1.85
CA ASN A 98 -14.66 15.92 -2.43
C ASN A 98 -15.96 16.05 -1.62
N PRO A 99 -17.02 16.71 -2.18
CA PRO A 99 -18.30 16.90 -1.52
C PRO A 99 -19.01 15.61 -1.08
N VAL A 100 -18.63 14.47 -1.60
CA VAL A 100 -19.15 13.15 -1.18
C VAL A 100 -18.85 12.89 0.31
N PHE A 101 -17.79 13.50 0.86
CA PHE A 101 -17.43 13.35 2.26
C PHE A 101 -18.20 14.31 3.19
N GLU A 102 -18.90 15.30 2.67
CA GLU A 102 -19.79 16.12 3.50
C GLU A 102 -20.98 15.31 4.02
N GLN A 103 -21.39 15.60 5.24
CA GLN A 103 -22.60 15.00 5.80
C GLN A 103 -23.82 15.74 5.28
N ARG A 104 -24.59 15.11 4.40
CA ARG A 104 -25.78 15.68 3.78
C ARG A 104 -27.04 14.87 4.14
N ARG A 105 -28.19 15.53 4.11
CA ARG A 105 -29.47 14.84 4.19
C ARG A 105 -29.84 14.30 2.80
N ASN A 106 -30.47 13.13 2.78
CA ASN A 106 -31.03 12.59 1.55
C ASN A 106 -32.41 13.24 1.23
N CYS A 107 -33.00 12.84 0.10
CA CYS A 107 -34.32 13.33 -0.31
C CYS A 107 -35.46 13.06 0.70
N ALA A 108 -35.31 12.06 1.57
CA ALA A 108 -36.24 11.76 2.66
C ALA A 108 -35.88 12.49 3.98
N GLY A 109 -34.97 13.47 3.95
CA GLY A 109 -34.51 14.21 5.12
C GLY A 109 -33.63 13.45 6.10
N LEU A 110 -33.32 12.18 5.84
CA LEU A 110 -32.48 11.37 6.69
C LEU A 110 -31.01 11.82 6.60
N LEU A 111 -30.37 12.00 7.76
CA LEU A 111 -28.97 12.39 7.84
C LEU A 111 -28.06 11.27 7.34
N GLY A 112 -27.13 11.60 6.46
CA GLY A 112 -26.12 10.69 5.93
C GLY A 112 -25.04 10.37 6.94
N HIS A 113 -24.05 9.61 6.51
CA HIS A 113 -22.89 9.27 7.34
C HIS A 113 -22.01 10.49 7.58
N SER A 114 -21.49 10.65 8.79
CA SER A 114 -20.48 11.65 9.11
C SER A 114 -19.15 11.31 8.44
N ILE A 115 -18.26 12.31 8.33
CA ILE A 115 -16.94 12.10 7.71
C ILE A 115 -16.11 11.08 8.47
N GLU A 116 -16.15 11.12 9.80
CA GLU A 116 -15.41 10.17 10.64
C GLU A 116 -15.84 8.74 10.36
N ARG A 117 -17.15 8.50 10.15
CA ARG A 117 -17.63 7.15 9.79
C ARG A 117 -17.21 6.73 8.40
N LYS A 118 -17.28 7.64 7.41
CA LYS A 118 -16.89 7.37 6.02
C LYS A 118 -15.41 7.00 5.93
N VAL A 119 -14.55 7.82 6.54
CA VAL A 119 -13.11 7.61 6.56
C VAL A 119 -12.74 6.39 7.43
N THR A 120 -13.42 6.18 8.57
CA THR A 120 -13.21 4.99 9.40
C THR A 120 -13.54 3.71 8.63
N ALA A 121 -14.64 3.69 7.87
CA ALA A 121 -15.00 2.53 7.06
C ALA A 121 -13.92 2.22 6.03
N ALA A 122 -13.45 3.24 5.29
CA ALA A 122 -12.39 3.10 4.30
C ALA A 122 -11.08 2.60 4.95
N LEU A 123 -10.63 3.25 6.01
CA LEU A 123 -9.39 2.88 6.70
C LEU A 123 -9.45 1.48 7.31
N ARG A 124 -10.60 1.05 7.86
CA ARG A 124 -10.73 -0.30 8.38
C ARG A 124 -10.62 -1.37 7.30
N MET A 125 -11.24 -1.15 6.15
CA MET A 125 -11.09 -2.06 5.02
C MET A 125 -9.65 -2.10 4.53
N MET A 126 -8.97 -0.96 4.45
CA MET A 126 -7.58 -0.89 4.00
C MET A 126 -6.61 -1.49 5.04
N ALA A 127 -6.75 -1.12 6.31
CA ALA A 127 -5.84 -1.55 7.38
C ALA A 127 -5.94 -3.04 7.72
N TYR A 128 -7.16 -3.59 7.69
CA TYR A 128 -7.39 -4.99 8.06
C TYR A 128 -7.64 -5.92 6.87
N GLY A 129 -7.87 -5.38 5.68
CA GLY A 129 -8.22 -6.18 4.49
C GLY A 129 -9.54 -6.94 4.66
N VAL A 130 -10.44 -6.44 5.51
CA VAL A 130 -11.74 -7.09 5.77
C VAL A 130 -12.72 -6.86 4.64
N PRO A 131 -13.69 -7.77 4.44
CA PRO A 131 -14.79 -7.54 3.50
C PRO A 131 -15.66 -6.36 3.96
N ALA A 132 -16.34 -5.73 3.01
CA ALA A 132 -17.20 -4.58 3.29
C ALA A 132 -18.40 -4.92 4.18
N ASP A 133 -18.87 -6.16 4.14
CA ASP A 133 -19.93 -6.68 4.99
C ASP A 133 -19.57 -6.60 6.48
N TYR A 134 -18.31 -6.91 6.83
CA TYR A 134 -17.81 -6.78 8.21
C TYR A 134 -17.93 -5.35 8.77
N ILE A 135 -18.00 -4.34 7.92
CA ILE A 135 -18.14 -2.93 8.32
C ILE A 135 -19.57 -2.63 8.79
N ASP A 136 -20.58 -3.37 8.29
CA ASP A 136 -21.99 -3.12 8.63
C ASP A 136 -22.25 -3.29 10.12
N ASP A 137 -21.78 -4.36 10.73
CA ASP A 137 -21.96 -4.65 12.16
C ASP A 137 -21.36 -3.54 13.06
N ASN A 138 -20.21 -3.01 12.69
CA ASN A 138 -19.49 -2.04 13.51
C ASN A 138 -19.94 -0.60 13.30
N LEU A 139 -20.22 -0.23 12.04
CA LEU A 139 -20.48 1.14 11.66
C LEU A 139 -21.91 1.36 11.14
N ALA A 140 -22.76 0.34 11.13
CA ALA A 140 -24.10 0.40 10.58
C ALA A 140 -24.11 1.01 9.16
N MET A 141 -23.17 0.56 8.32
CA MET A 141 -22.97 1.03 6.95
C MET A 141 -23.04 -0.15 5.99
N ALA A 142 -23.99 -0.11 5.06
CA ALA A 142 -24.18 -1.18 4.09
C ALA A 142 -22.92 -1.46 3.29
N GLU A 143 -22.73 -2.72 2.89
CA GLU A 143 -21.58 -3.19 2.12
C GLU A 143 -21.31 -2.32 0.89
N SER A 144 -22.31 -2.10 0.04
CA SER A 144 -22.19 -1.28 -1.17
C SER A 144 -21.76 0.16 -0.87
N THR A 145 -22.22 0.72 0.26
CA THR A 145 -21.85 2.05 0.73
C THR A 145 -20.39 2.08 1.21
N SER A 146 -19.97 1.05 1.92
CA SER A 146 -18.60 0.91 2.39
C SER A 146 -17.61 0.77 1.22
N ILE A 147 -17.94 -0.05 0.23
CA ILE A 147 -17.18 -0.18 -1.02
C ILE A 147 -17.08 1.16 -1.75
N PHE A 148 -18.20 1.89 -1.85
CA PHE A 148 -18.22 3.21 -2.47
C PHE A 148 -17.26 4.17 -1.76
N TYR A 149 -17.28 4.24 -0.42
CA TYR A 149 -16.41 5.15 0.31
C TYR A 149 -14.94 4.75 0.26
N VAL A 150 -14.59 3.47 0.21
CA VAL A 150 -13.17 3.05 -0.01
C VAL A 150 -12.66 3.58 -1.35
N LYS A 151 -13.45 3.43 -2.43
CA LYS A 151 -13.08 3.92 -3.76
C LYS A 151 -12.90 5.43 -3.75
N GLN A 152 -13.89 6.17 -3.25
CA GLN A 152 -13.84 7.63 -3.19
C GLN A 152 -12.71 8.14 -2.30
N PHE A 153 -12.45 7.47 -1.19
CA PHE A 153 -11.35 7.80 -0.29
C PHE A 153 -9.99 7.60 -0.96
N ALA A 154 -9.78 6.46 -1.62
CA ALA A 154 -8.52 6.17 -2.32
C ALA A 154 -8.25 7.21 -3.42
N ILE A 155 -9.27 7.57 -4.23
CA ILE A 155 -9.15 8.61 -5.25
C ILE A 155 -8.80 9.96 -4.61
N ALA A 156 -9.55 10.39 -3.59
CA ALA A 156 -9.30 11.66 -2.92
C ALA A 156 -7.92 11.73 -2.25
N MET A 157 -7.43 10.63 -1.68
CA MET A 157 -6.07 10.55 -1.12
C MET A 157 -5.00 10.82 -2.18
N VAL A 158 -5.14 10.25 -3.36
CA VAL A 158 -4.18 10.44 -4.46
C VAL A 158 -4.25 11.87 -5.02
N GLU A 159 -5.46 12.39 -5.23
CA GLU A 159 -5.65 13.74 -5.78
C GLU A 159 -5.16 14.84 -4.83
N VAL A 160 -5.40 14.68 -3.52
CA VAL A 160 -5.04 15.70 -2.51
C VAL A 160 -3.58 15.61 -2.09
N PHE A 161 -3.09 14.41 -1.82
CA PHE A 161 -1.78 14.22 -1.20
C PHE A 161 -0.72 13.65 -2.16
N GLY A 162 -1.11 13.16 -3.33
CA GLY A 162 -0.19 12.66 -4.34
C GLY A 162 0.89 13.67 -4.72
N PRO A 163 0.54 14.94 -5.02
CA PRO A 163 1.54 15.95 -5.38
C PRO A 163 2.62 16.18 -4.32
N GLN A 164 2.31 15.96 -3.04
CA GLN A 164 3.27 16.12 -1.94
C GLN A 164 4.07 14.84 -1.65
N TYR A 165 3.43 13.67 -1.70
CA TYR A 165 4.01 12.43 -1.18
C TYR A 165 4.48 11.44 -2.24
N LEU A 166 4.20 11.71 -3.52
CA LEU A 166 4.63 10.91 -4.67
C LEU A 166 5.61 11.64 -5.59
N GLN A 167 6.24 12.69 -5.08
CA GLN A 167 7.28 13.38 -5.85
C GLN A 167 8.53 12.51 -5.96
N ALA A 168 9.20 12.61 -7.11
CA ALA A 168 10.57 12.14 -7.21
C ALA A 168 11.44 12.89 -6.18
N PRO A 169 12.43 12.22 -5.56
CA PRO A 169 13.31 12.86 -4.60
C PRO A 169 13.99 14.07 -5.25
N ASN A 170 13.97 15.20 -4.56
CA ASN A 170 14.67 16.40 -5.02
C ASN A 170 16.19 16.20 -4.97
N ALA A 171 16.97 17.13 -5.55
CA ALA A 171 18.42 17.02 -5.61
C ALA A 171 19.07 16.84 -4.22
N GLN A 172 18.55 17.50 -3.18
CA GLN A 172 19.06 17.41 -1.82
C GLN A 172 18.76 16.05 -1.18
N GLU A 173 17.54 15.53 -1.38
CA GLU A 173 17.17 14.20 -0.91
C GLU A 173 17.93 13.11 -1.66
N THR A 174 18.10 13.28 -2.97
CA THR A 174 18.94 12.41 -3.79
C THR A 174 20.35 12.37 -3.24
N GLN A 175 20.97 13.54 -2.99
CA GLN A 175 22.32 13.63 -2.42
C GLN A 175 22.41 12.91 -1.06
N ARG A 176 21.45 13.11 -0.17
CA ARG A 176 21.38 12.43 1.12
C ARG A 176 21.27 10.91 0.98
N LEU A 177 20.45 10.41 0.05
CA LEU A 177 20.33 8.97 -0.23
C LEU A 177 21.63 8.41 -0.80
N LEU A 178 22.30 9.19 -1.68
CA LEU A 178 23.62 8.85 -2.22
C LEU A 178 24.66 8.70 -1.11
N GLU A 179 24.72 9.64 -0.17
CA GLU A 179 25.64 9.59 0.97
C GLU A 179 25.36 8.39 1.89
N MET A 180 24.09 8.11 2.18
CA MET A 180 23.70 6.94 2.96
C MET A 180 24.13 5.63 2.30
N ASN A 181 23.98 5.51 0.98
CA ASN A 181 24.38 4.31 0.25
C ASN A 181 25.90 4.21 0.14
N LYS A 182 26.59 5.35 -0.05
CA LYS A 182 28.07 5.40 -0.04
C LYS A 182 28.64 4.93 1.30
N ALA A 183 28.03 5.33 2.42
CA ALA A 183 28.41 4.85 3.75
C ALA A 183 28.23 3.33 3.92
N ARG A 184 27.32 2.71 3.15
CA ARG A 184 27.10 1.26 3.10
C ARG A 184 28.00 0.53 2.09
N GLY A 185 28.91 1.26 1.41
CA GLY A 185 29.83 0.70 0.42
C GLY A 185 29.26 0.61 -1.01
N PHE A 186 28.09 1.20 -1.26
CA PHE A 186 27.51 1.31 -2.60
C PHE A 186 27.53 2.78 -3.04
N PRO A 187 28.35 3.15 -4.05
CA PRO A 187 28.19 4.44 -4.71
C PRO A 187 26.81 4.45 -5.38
N ALA A 188 25.95 5.34 -4.92
CA ALA A 188 24.56 5.32 -5.28
C ALA A 188 24.30 5.93 -6.64
N ASN A 189 23.27 5.42 -7.28
CA ASN A 189 22.74 5.97 -8.52
C ASN A 189 21.23 6.01 -8.45
N GLY A 190 20.70 7.23 -8.38
CA GLY A 190 19.31 7.47 -8.72
C GLY A 190 19.14 7.61 -10.23
N GLU A 191 17.91 7.71 -10.73
CA GLU A 191 17.58 8.03 -12.13
C GLU A 191 18.42 9.20 -12.60
N ALA A 192 19.18 8.93 -13.64
CA ALA A 192 20.43 9.56 -13.87
C ALA A 192 20.30 11.00 -14.38
N PRO A 193 20.74 11.96 -13.61
CA PRO A 193 21.75 12.84 -14.15
C PRO A 193 23.01 11.99 -14.34
N GLN A 194 23.79 12.21 -15.39
CA GLN A 194 25.03 11.48 -15.64
C GLN A 194 25.89 11.46 -14.38
N VAL A 195 25.88 10.34 -13.65
CA VAL A 195 26.67 10.19 -12.43
C VAL A 195 27.96 9.49 -12.81
N THR A 196 28.99 10.27 -12.84
CA THR A 196 30.35 9.73 -12.97
C THR A 196 30.84 9.28 -11.60
N PHE A 197 31.18 8.00 -11.45
CA PHE A 197 31.83 7.50 -10.26
C PHE A 197 33.07 6.68 -10.60
N GLU A 198 34.03 6.65 -9.70
CA GLU A 198 35.23 5.88 -9.86
C GLU A 198 35.20 4.66 -8.95
N ALA A 199 35.47 3.48 -9.51
CA ALA A 199 35.60 2.24 -8.77
C ALA A 199 36.80 1.43 -9.33
N ASN A 200 37.69 1.02 -8.45
CA ASN A 200 38.92 0.28 -8.81
C ASN A 200 39.76 0.96 -9.90
N GLY A 201 39.89 2.30 -9.87
CA GLY A 201 40.67 3.07 -10.83
C GLY A 201 40.00 3.16 -12.23
N ARG A 202 38.73 2.81 -12.35
CA ARG A 202 37.96 2.97 -13.59
C ARG A 202 36.80 3.93 -13.34
N THR A 203 36.63 4.83 -14.27
CA THR A 203 35.50 5.78 -14.26
C THR A 203 34.27 5.19 -14.96
N TYR A 204 33.15 5.22 -14.31
CA TYR A 204 31.85 4.77 -14.82
C TYR A 204 30.91 5.97 -14.95
N ASN A 205 30.27 6.08 -16.11
CA ASN A 205 29.38 7.21 -16.42
C ASN A 205 27.89 6.84 -16.37
N TYR A 206 27.59 5.63 -15.95
CA TYR A 206 26.20 5.11 -15.90
C TYR A 206 25.84 4.63 -14.50
N GLY A 207 24.62 4.92 -14.10
CA GLY A 207 24.03 4.38 -12.91
C GLY A 207 23.86 2.86 -12.96
N TYR A 208 23.76 2.21 -11.78
CA TYR A 208 23.43 0.80 -11.69
C TYR A 208 22.34 0.55 -10.66
N TYR A 209 21.59 -0.54 -10.84
CA TYR A 209 20.58 -0.99 -9.92
C TYR A 209 21.01 -2.31 -9.29
N LEU A 210 20.81 -2.43 -7.98
CA LEU A 210 20.95 -3.70 -7.29
C LEU A 210 19.75 -4.58 -7.63
N ALA A 211 19.97 -5.63 -8.41
CA ALA A 211 18.91 -6.47 -8.93
C ALA A 211 18.97 -7.89 -8.34
N ASP A 212 17.84 -8.58 -8.37
CA ASP A 212 17.77 -9.99 -8.01
C ASP A 212 18.35 -10.89 -9.11
N GLY A 213 18.66 -12.14 -8.76
CA GLY A 213 19.19 -13.12 -9.71
C GLY A 213 18.27 -13.42 -10.90
N ILE A 214 16.95 -13.20 -10.75
CA ILE A 214 15.94 -13.47 -11.78
C ILE A 214 15.96 -12.51 -12.96
N TYR A 215 16.45 -11.27 -12.76
CA TYR A 215 16.46 -10.27 -13.82
C TYR A 215 17.43 -10.60 -14.95
N PRO A 216 17.25 -10.05 -16.17
CA PRO A 216 18.19 -10.25 -17.28
C PRO A 216 19.61 -9.75 -16.94
N ARG A 217 20.63 -10.17 -17.72
CA ARG A 217 22.02 -9.72 -17.55
C ARG A 217 22.26 -8.40 -18.30
N TRP A 218 21.60 -7.34 -17.85
CA TRP A 218 21.88 -6.00 -18.37
C TRP A 218 23.05 -5.37 -17.64
N SER A 219 23.85 -4.56 -18.33
CA SER A 219 25.04 -3.91 -17.79
C SER A 219 24.76 -3.00 -16.58
N THR A 220 23.53 -2.49 -16.48
CA THR A 220 23.06 -1.63 -15.39
C THR A 220 22.59 -2.42 -14.16
N PHE A 221 22.44 -3.74 -14.26
CA PHE A 221 21.99 -4.56 -13.13
C PHE A 221 23.15 -5.27 -12.44
N VAL A 222 23.39 -4.87 -11.19
CA VAL A 222 24.34 -5.52 -10.31
C VAL A 222 23.64 -6.62 -9.52
N LYS A 223 23.87 -7.87 -9.95
CA LYS A 223 23.28 -9.06 -9.36
C LYS A 223 24.14 -9.62 -8.23
N PRO A 224 23.53 -10.37 -7.27
CA PRO A 224 24.30 -11.11 -6.29
C PRO A 224 25.14 -12.20 -6.97
N VAL A 225 26.30 -12.47 -6.42
CA VAL A 225 27.13 -13.62 -6.85
C VAL A 225 26.42 -14.91 -6.41
N ALA A 226 26.07 -15.77 -7.36
CA ALA A 226 25.26 -16.95 -7.09
C ALA A 226 25.97 -17.98 -6.19
N LYS A 227 27.31 -18.13 -6.36
CA LYS A 227 28.17 -19.01 -5.55
C LYS A 227 29.44 -18.25 -5.21
N PRO A 228 29.48 -17.52 -4.09
CA PRO A 228 30.71 -16.80 -3.70
C PRO A 228 31.78 -17.77 -3.20
N GLU A 229 32.90 -17.83 -3.88
CA GLU A 229 34.03 -18.74 -3.55
C GLU A 229 35.11 -18.06 -2.70
N GLY A 230 35.14 -16.73 -2.65
CA GLY A 230 36.15 -15.95 -1.93
C GLY A 230 35.60 -14.99 -0.90
N LYS A 231 36.46 -14.54 0.05
CA LYS A 231 36.05 -13.55 1.07
C LYS A 231 35.47 -12.26 0.46
N LYS A 232 36.06 -11.78 -0.64
CA LYS A 232 35.56 -10.57 -1.35
C LYS A 232 34.18 -10.78 -1.90
N GLU A 233 33.94 -11.90 -2.57
CA GLU A 233 32.62 -12.22 -3.16
C GLU A 233 31.55 -12.43 -2.10
N LEU A 234 31.92 -13.06 -0.99
CA LEU A 234 31.02 -13.26 0.15
C LEU A 234 30.63 -11.92 0.79
N VAL A 235 31.58 -11.02 1.00
CA VAL A 235 31.33 -9.68 1.54
C VAL A 235 30.41 -8.90 0.59
N PHE A 236 30.68 -8.92 -0.71
CA PHE A 236 29.86 -8.27 -1.72
C PHE A 236 28.44 -8.86 -1.75
N HIS A 237 28.31 -10.19 -1.77
CA HIS A 237 27.02 -10.89 -1.76
C HIS A 237 26.17 -10.48 -0.55
N ASN A 238 26.78 -10.48 0.64
CA ASN A 238 26.09 -10.12 1.88
C ASN A 238 25.69 -8.63 1.89
N ALA A 239 26.57 -7.74 1.45
CA ALA A 239 26.29 -6.30 1.39
C ALA A 239 25.18 -5.99 0.37
N GLN A 240 25.23 -6.60 -0.81
CA GLN A 240 24.20 -6.46 -1.85
C GLN A 240 22.85 -6.99 -1.36
N ALA A 241 22.81 -8.16 -0.74
CA ALA A 241 21.60 -8.73 -0.17
C ALA A 241 21.04 -7.84 0.97
N ALA A 242 21.88 -7.28 1.82
CA ALA A 242 21.47 -6.38 2.89
C ALA A 242 20.85 -5.08 2.35
N ALA A 243 21.45 -4.48 1.31
CA ALA A 243 20.93 -3.26 0.68
C ALA A 243 19.57 -3.50 0.00
N ARG A 244 19.38 -4.66 -0.64
CA ARG A 244 18.07 -5.03 -1.22
C ARG A 244 16.99 -5.25 -0.19
N LYS A 245 17.32 -5.81 0.97
CA LYS A 245 16.36 -6.04 2.04
C LYS A 245 15.66 -4.77 2.53
N ASP A 246 16.23 -3.60 2.31
CA ASP A 246 15.57 -2.34 2.69
C ASP A 246 14.28 -2.10 1.89
N VAL A 247 14.27 -2.46 0.60
CA VAL A 247 13.05 -2.38 -0.24
C VAL A 247 12.04 -3.43 0.21
N GLU A 248 12.47 -4.66 0.45
CA GLU A 248 11.62 -5.73 0.95
C GLU A 248 10.99 -5.36 2.32
N ARG A 249 11.77 -4.73 3.20
CA ARG A 249 11.28 -4.19 4.48
C ARG A 249 10.23 -3.11 4.30
N ALA A 250 10.44 -2.16 3.36
CA ALA A 250 9.47 -1.11 3.08
C ALA A 250 8.11 -1.70 2.64
N PHE A 251 8.13 -2.68 1.74
CA PHE A 251 6.92 -3.41 1.36
C PHE A 251 6.33 -4.22 2.51
N GLY A 252 7.15 -4.88 3.31
CA GLY A 252 6.70 -5.61 4.51
C GLY A 252 6.00 -4.69 5.52
N ILE A 253 6.52 -3.50 5.74
CA ILE A 253 5.90 -2.48 6.59
C ILE A 253 4.57 -2.00 5.99
N LEU A 254 4.54 -1.68 4.70
CA LEU A 254 3.33 -1.28 3.99
C LEU A 254 2.23 -2.34 4.12
N GLN A 255 2.55 -3.61 3.91
CA GLN A 255 1.62 -4.73 4.05
C GLN A 255 1.17 -4.97 5.50
N SER A 256 2.01 -4.67 6.48
CA SER A 256 1.66 -4.75 7.90
C SER A 256 0.72 -3.63 8.34
N GLN A 257 0.89 -2.44 7.76
CA GLN A 257 0.00 -1.30 8.00
C GLN A 257 -1.34 -1.47 7.29
N PHE A 258 -1.30 -1.92 6.03
CA PHE A 258 -2.48 -2.01 5.17
C PHE A 258 -2.63 -3.44 4.61
N ALA A 259 -3.35 -4.27 5.34
CA ALA A 259 -3.53 -5.67 4.96
C ALA A 259 -4.28 -5.86 3.62
N ILE A 260 -4.95 -4.84 3.11
CA ILE A 260 -5.62 -4.87 1.80
C ILE A 260 -4.63 -5.12 0.66
N VAL A 261 -3.35 -4.70 0.80
CA VAL A 261 -2.31 -4.89 -0.21
C VAL A 261 -1.56 -6.22 -0.06
N ARG A 262 -1.86 -6.99 0.99
CA ARG A 262 -1.20 -8.29 1.25
C ARG A 262 -1.94 -9.48 0.67
N GLY A 263 -3.27 -9.40 0.62
CA GLY A 263 -4.12 -10.51 0.19
C GLY A 263 -4.55 -10.41 -1.28
N PRO A 264 -5.32 -11.38 -1.76
CA PRO A 264 -5.92 -11.32 -3.09
C PRO A 264 -6.84 -10.12 -3.19
N SER A 265 -6.85 -9.49 -4.36
CA SER A 265 -7.68 -8.32 -4.61
C SER A 265 -9.17 -8.68 -4.57
N ARG A 266 -9.95 -7.81 -3.92
CA ARG A 266 -11.41 -7.88 -3.89
C ARG A 266 -12.07 -6.93 -4.90
N PHE A 267 -11.26 -6.16 -5.62
CA PHE A 267 -11.70 -5.22 -6.64
C PHE A 267 -11.23 -5.71 -8.00
N TRP A 268 -12.13 -5.70 -8.99
CA TRP A 268 -11.82 -6.13 -10.36
C TRP A 268 -11.28 -5.00 -11.25
N ASP A 269 -11.61 -3.76 -10.91
CA ASP A 269 -11.20 -2.58 -11.67
C ASP A 269 -9.74 -2.24 -11.35
N GLN A 270 -8.88 -2.36 -12.34
CA GLN A 270 -7.44 -2.10 -12.22
C GLN A 270 -7.14 -0.65 -11.80
N ASN A 271 -7.91 0.33 -12.28
CA ASN A 271 -7.73 1.73 -11.89
C ASN A 271 -8.02 1.91 -10.39
N ILE A 272 -9.08 1.28 -9.90
CA ILE A 272 -9.40 1.33 -8.45
C ILE A 272 -8.32 0.64 -7.62
N LEU A 273 -7.76 -0.45 -8.10
CA LEU A 273 -6.63 -1.12 -7.45
C LEU A 273 -5.41 -0.23 -7.38
N TRP A 274 -5.11 0.46 -8.47
CA TRP A 274 -4.02 1.43 -8.52
C TRP A 274 -4.24 2.56 -7.50
N TYR A 275 -5.45 3.14 -7.45
CA TYR A 275 -5.78 4.17 -6.46
C TYR A 275 -5.64 3.66 -5.02
N ILE A 276 -6.09 2.45 -4.72
CA ILE A 276 -6.01 1.86 -3.38
C ILE A 276 -4.53 1.63 -2.99
N MET A 277 -3.73 1.04 -3.87
CA MET A 277 -2.31 0.81 -3.63
C MET A 277 -1.57 2.14 -3.41
N THR A 278 -1.79 3.10 -4.29
CA THR A 278 -1.17 4.42 -4.25
C THR A 278 -1.58 5.18 -2.98
N ALA A 279 -2.85 5.14 -2.59
CA ALA A 279 -3.32 5.72 -1.34
C ALA A 279 -2.65 5.07 -0.10
N CYS A 280 -2.42 3.76 -0.11
CA CYS A 280 -1.67 3.09 0.95
C CYS A 280 -0.22 3.58 1.05
N VAL A 281 0.46 3.78 -0.09
CA VAL A 281 1.82 4.34 -0.12
C VAL A 281 1.84 5.78 0.40
N ILE A 282 0.92 6.61 -0.05
CA ILE A 282 0.77 8.00 0.44
C ILE A 282 0.58 8.02 1.97
N MET A 283 -0.38 7.25 2.47
CA MET A 283 -0.63 7.18 3.91
C MET A 283 0.57 6.64 4.68
N HIS A 284 1.30 5.68 4.14
CA HIS A 284 2.55 5.20 4.73
C HIS A 284 3.57 6.33 4.88
N ASN A 285 3.81 7.10 3.83
CA ASN A 285 4.73 8.23 3.86
C ASN A 285 4.28 9.32 4.85
N MET A 286 2.97 9.61 4.90
CA MET A 286 2.39 10.56 5.87
C MET A 286 2.60 10.09 7.32
N ILE A 287 2.45 8.79 7.58
CA ILE A 287 2.65 8.20 8.91
C ILE A 287 4.12 8.33 9.32
N ILE A 288 5.05 7.97 8.43
CA ILE A 288 6.49 8.10 8.69
C ILE A 288 6.87 9.57 8.96
N GLU A 289 6.35 10.51 8.17
CA GLU A 289 6.58 11.94 8.40
C GLU A 289 6.04 12.41 9.75
N ASN A 290 4.81 12.05 10.08
CA ASN A 290 4.15 12.43 11.34
C ASN A 290 4.83 11.84 12.59
N GLU A 291 5.48 10.71 12.44
CA GLU A 291 6.16 9.99 13.52
C GLU A 291 7.66 10.28 13.59
N ARG A 292 8.21 10.98 12.59
CA ARG A 292 9.62 11.37 12.56
C ARG A 292 9.96 12.24 13.77
N GLY A 293 10.99 11.84 14.55
CA GLY A 293 11.44 12.56 15.75
C GLY A 293 10.61 12.32 17.00
N LYS A 294 9.50 11.63 16.93
CA LYS A 294 8.86 11.07 18.12
C LYS A 294 9.60 9.78 18.43
N HIS A 295 10.30 9.72 19.58
CA HIS A 295 10.84 8.47 20.14
C HIS A 295 9.67 7.58 20.56
N LEU A 296 8.95 7.10 19.57
CA LEU A 296 8.02 6.02 19.76
C LEU A 296 8.90 4.78 19.76
N ASP A 297 8.97 4.07 20.88
CA ASP A 297 9.46 2.69 20.96
C ASP A 297 8.56 1.82 20.07
N TYR A 298 8.57 2.12 18.77
CA TYR A 298 7.90 1.35 17.75
C TYR A 298 8.71 0.11 17.48
N ASN A 299 8.57 -0.84 18.37
CA ASN A 299 8.78 -2.21 17.99
C ASN A 299 7.63 -2.52 17.00
N PHE A 300 7.86 -2.31 15.70
CA PHE A 300 6.91 -2.59 14.62
C PHE A 300 6.37 -4.02 14.71
N TYR A 301 7.09 -4.90 15.38
CA TYR A 301 6.70 -6.26 15.71
C TYR A 301 5.52 -6.32 16.71
N HIS A 302 5.29 -5.31 17.53
CA HIS A 302 4.10 -5.23 18.38
C HIS A 302 2.81 -4.92 17.60
N LEU A 303 2.91 -4.37 16.40
CA LEU A 303 1.77 -4.22 15.51
C LEU A 303 1.39 -5.54 14.82
N MET A 304 2.31 -6.48 14.74
CA MET A 304 2.10 -7.81 14.17
C MET A 304 1.44 -8.82 15.14
N GLY A 305 1.07 -8.38 16.32
CA GLY A 305 0.63 -9.26 17.40
C GLY A 305 1.80 -9.74 18.25
N ILE A 306 1.50 -10.30 19.41
CA ILE A 306 2.49 -10.92 20.28
C ILE A 306 3.18 -12.01 19.46
N PRO A 307 4.53 -12.05 19.40
CA PRO A 307 5.22 -13.17 18.79
C PRO A 307 4.73 -14.44 19.50
N VAL A 308 4.03 -15.29 18.75
CA VAL A 308 3.70 -16.61 19.27
C VAL A 308 5.04 -17.31 19.39
N ASN A 309 5.52 -17.51 20.62
CA ASN A 309 6.66 -18.36 20.85
C ASN A 309 6.37 -19.67 20.12
N PRO A 310 7.27 -20.14 19.23
CA PRO A 310 7.07 -21.41 18.56
C PRO A 310 6.83 -22.41 19.68
N MET A 311 5.66 -23.07 19.66
CA MET A 311 5.34 -24.11 20.64
C MET A 311 6.56 -25.01 20.75
N ARG A 312 7.13 -25.14 21.97
CA ARG A 312 8.07 -26.18 22.30
C ARG A 312 7.47 -27.47 21.70
N LYS A 313 8.18 -28.07 20.74
CA LYS A 313 7.80 -29.40 20.24
C LYS A 313 7.53 -30.24 21.46
N ARG A 314 6.28 -30.61 21.69
CA ARG A 314 5.94 -31.62 22.70
C ARG A 314 6.73 -32.85 22.28
N THR A 315 7.78 -33.15 23.02
CA THR A 315 8.41 -34.47 22.98
C THR A 315 7.30 -35.43 23.36
N SER A 316 6.91 -36.23 22.40
CA SER A 316 6.04 -37.38 22.56
C SER A 316 6.75 -38.38 23.47
N HIS A 317 6.48 -38.33 24.75
CA HIS A 317 6.66 -39.38 25.75
C HIS A 317 6.18 -38.82 27.10
N GLN A 318 4.89 -38.90 27.31
CA GLN A 318 4.30 -39.16 28.61
C GLN A 318 3.03 -39.96 28.39
N THR A 319 3.19 -41.26 28.58
CA THR A 319 2.18 -42.30 28.74
C THR A 319 1.12 -41.81 29.73
N PHE A 320 -0.13 -41.84 29.27
CA PHE A 320 -1.28 -41.80 30.12
C PHE A 320 -1.32 -43.14 30.91
N HIS A 321 -1.04 -43.12 32.18
CA HIS A 321 -1.48 -44.14 33.10
C HIS A 321 -2.37 -43.52 34.18
N GLU A 322 -3.61 -43.85 34.08
CA GLU A 322 -4.61 -44.27 35.09
C GLU A 322 -4.86 -43.38 36.32
N GLY A 323 -6.12 -43.16 36.53
CA GLY A 323 -6.70 -42.70 37.76
C GLY A 323 -8.22 -42.55 37.68
N VAL A 324 -8.92 -43.61 37.20
CA VAL A 324 -10.34 -43.73 37.53
C VAL A 324 -10.39 -44.39 38.92
N GLN A 325 -10.71 -43.65 39.95
CA GLN A 325 -11.30 -44.19 41.18
C GLN A 325 -12.71 -43.67 41.30
N ARG A 326 -13.62 -44.65 41.26
CA ARG A 326 -15.00 -44.50 41.72
C ARG A 326 -14.99 -44.42 43.24
N ASP A 327 -15.76 -43.49 43.76
CA ASP A 327 -16.75 -43.76 44.81
C ASP A 327 -17.75 -42.57 44.82
#